data_1639c5712c0c0014bcaf5ddb14af3173
#
_entry.id   1639c5712c0c0014bcaf5ddb14af3173
#
_cell.length_a   1.000
_cell.length_b   1.000
_cell.length_c   1.000
_cell.angle_alpha   90.00
_cell.angle_beta   90.00
_cell.angle_gamma   90.00
#
_symmetry.space_group_name_H-M   'P 1'
#
loop_
_entity.id
_entity.type
_entity.pdbx_description
1 polymer ?
#
loop_
_entity_poly.entity_id
_entity_poly.type
_entity_poly.pdbx_seq_one_letter_code
_entity_poly.pdbx_strand_id
1 'polypeptide(L)'
;MAPKVSIVIPVYNVEAFLPACLDSVCNQTMRDIEIIVVNDGSTDSSLSIAREYADRDERIVVLTKENRGYGHTMNMGFAHAHGEYIGIVESDDCARPEMFESLYKLAVANDADLVRSNYWNMSQNGSAFDLVDVLNLSGAPYESAFDTVNHPDILRGSPAIWTCLYKAEFIENSGITFLESAGASFQDTGFALKTMSAARHMVITRKAFLNYRVDNAGSSVKSGAKMFCVCDEYDSFEKYLASDEGRAAAFSSIVPAKKYETYVWNYNRLDNSLKPEFMKRMHTEFKAYEDAGVLKRECFQSAEWPELQELLVDPAAFDGRPLTVQYPELDFKEHQRTRCANGVISRFRMYGSFIKHALRK
;
A
#
# COMPACT_ATOMS: atom_id res chain seq x y z
N MET A 1 29.12 -12.21 -2.58
CA MET A 1 27.90 -13.01 -2.32
C MET A 1 26.73 -12.13 -2.71
N ALA A 2 25.64 -12.68 -3.21
CA ALA A 2 24.42 -11.88 -3.45
C ALA A 2 23.92 -11.32 -2.12
N PRO A 3 23.36 -10.09 -2.08
CA PRO A 3 22.78 -9.52 -0.88
C PRO A 3 21.55 -10.32 -0.44
N LYS A 4 21.22 -10.29 0.84
CA LYS A 4 20.03 -10.95 1.37
C LYS A 4 18.76 -10.15 1.04
N VAL A 5 18.85 -8.83 1.07
CA VAL A 5 17.73 -7.94 0.78
C VAL A 5 18.15 -6.83 -0.15
N SER A 6 17.37 -6.61 -1.20
CA SER A 6 17.42 -5.40 -2.03
C SER A 6 16.35 -4.43 -1.55
N ILE A 7 16.72 -3.19 -1.28
CA ILE A 7 15.81 -2.14 -0.84
C ILE A 7 15.63 -1.15 -2.00
N VAL A 8 14.42 -1.10 -2.58
CA VAL A 8 14.08 -0.21 -3.68
C VAL A 8 13.50 1.10 -3.13
N ILE A 9 14.08 2.23 -3.56
CA ILE A 9 13.67 3.59 -3.16
C ILE A 9 13.33 4.39 -4.42
N PRO A 10 12.05 4.61 -4.74
CA PRO A 10 11.64 5.47 -5.85
C PRO A 10 11.83 6.94 -5.48
N VAL A 11 12.43 7.74 -6.37
CA VAL A 11 12.77 9.14 -6.11
C VAL A 11 12.26 10.05 -7.22
N TYR A 12 11.41 11.02 -6.87
CA TYR A 12 11.00 12.10 -7.76
C TYR A 12 10.66 13.38 -6.99
N ASN A 13 11.51 14.41 -7.08
CA ASN A 13 11.33 15.73 -6.46
C ASN A 13 11.01 15.66 -4.95
N VAL A 14 11.92 15.05 -4.18
CA VAL A 14 11.79 14.81 -2.73
C VAL A 14 13.02 15.26 -1.94
N GLU A 15 13.75 16.27 -2.42
CA GLU A 15 15.01 16.75 -1.82
C GLU A 15 14.88 17.05 -0.31
N ALA A 16 13.71 17.50 0.15
CA ALA A 16 13.47 17.82 1.55
C ALA A 16 13.43 16.60 2.49
N PHE A 17 13.11 15.42 1.97
CA PHE A 17 12.87 14.21 2.78
C PHE A 17 13.90 13.11 2.52
N LEU A 18 14.47 13.07 1.32
CA LEU A 18 15.39 12.03 0.87
C LEU A 18 16.58 11.78 1.81
N PRO A 19 17.23 12.80 2.41
CA PRO A 19 18.32 12.56 3.35
C PRO A 19 17.89 11.70 4.54
N ALA A 20 16.73 11.99 5.15
CA ALA A 20 16.23 11.22 6.30
C ALA A 20 15.86 9.78 5.91
N CYS A 21 15.30 9.58 4.73
CA CYS A 21 15.02 8.26 4.17
C CYS A 21 16.34 7.46 3.99
N LEU A 22 17.32 8.01 3.28
CA LEU A 22 18.60 7.35 3.02
C LEU A 22 19.37 7.07 4.32
N ASP A 23 19.41 8.01 5.26
CA ASP A 23 20.01 7.78 6.59
C ASP A 23 19.36 6.57 7.29
N SER A 24 18.03 6.44 7.22
CA SER A 24 17.30 5.36 7.87
C SER A 24 17.64 3.98 7.28
N VAL A 25 17.86 3.93 5.97
CA VAL A 25 18.19 2.68 5.25
C VAL A 25 19.68 2.34 5.39
N CYS A 26 20.59 3.31 5.31
CA CYS A 26 22.03 3.11 5.53
C CYS A 26 22.32 2.60 6.96
N ASN A 27 21.51 3.00 7.94
CA ASN A 27 21.67 2.63 9.35
C ASN A 27 20.88 1.37 9.77
N GLN A 28 20.43 0.55 8.82
CA GLN A 28 19.82 -0.74 9.16
C GLN A 28 20.78 -1.65 9.93
N THR A 29 20.25 -2.43 10.90
CA THR A 29 21.04 -3.44 11.65
C THR A 29 21.55 -4.55 10.73
N MET A 30 20.77 -4.89 9.72
CA MET A 30 21.14 -5.82 8.67
C MET A 30 22.12 -5.16 7.70
N ARG A 31 23.36 -5.71 7.58
CA ARG A 31 24.41 -5.15 6.72
C ARG A 31 24.47 -5.76 5.32
N ASP A 32 24.00 -6.99 5.18
CA ASP A 32 23.98 -7.75 3.92
C ASP A 32 22.77 -7.32 3.06
N ILE A 33 22.78 -6.06 2.65
CA ILE A 33 21.74 -5.40 1.86
C ILE A 33 22.35 -4.64 0.69
N GLU A 34 21.60 -4.47 -0.39
CA GLU A 34 21.82 -3.44 -1.40
C GLU A 34 20.67 -2.42 -1.37
N ILE A 35 20.97 -1.19 -1.77
CA ILE A 35 20.02 -0.06 -1.75
C ILE A 35 19.95 0.48 -3.17
N ILE A 36 18.80 0.31 -3.82
CA ILE A 36 18.57 0.70 -5.21
C ILE A 36 17.71 1.97 -5.24
N VAL A 37 18.37 3.10 -5.44
CA VAL A 37 17.73 4.41 -5.56
C VAL A 37 17.40 4.66 -7.02
N VAL A 38 16.13 4.75 -7.37
CA VAL A 38 15.68 4.95 -8.76
C VAL A 38 15.13 6.36 -8.93
N ASN A 39 15.94 7.24 -9.52
CA ASN A 39 15.55 8.62 -9.81
C ASN A 39 14.73 8.70 -11.10
N ASP A 40 13.49 9.13 -10.98
CA ASP A 40 12.51 9.29 -12.08
C ASP A 40 12.58 10.69 -12.71
N GLY A 41 13.78 11.16 -13.03
CA GLY A 41 13.97 12.44 -13.70
C GLY A 41 13.67 13.65 -12.81
N SER A 42 14.10 13.61 -11.54
CA SER A 42 13.95 14.75 -10.62
C SER A 42 14.59 16.02 -11.18
N THR A 43 13.94 17.16 -10.95
CA THR A 43 14.38 18.50 -11.35
C THR A 43 14.91 19.34 -10.19
N ASP A 44 14.77 18.84 -8.97
CA ASP A 44 15.33 19.39 -7.73
C ASP A 44 16.69 18.76 -7.38
N SER A 45 17.15 18.93 -6.15
CA SER A 45 18.45 18.38 -5.68
C SER A 45 18.44 16.87 -5.37
N SER A 46 17.31 16.17 -5.56
CA SER A 46 17.18 14.75 -5.18
C SER A 46 18.25 13.86 -5.79
N LEU A 47 18.56 14.03 -7.11
CA LEU A 47 19.58 13.24 -7.78
C LEU A 47 21.00 13.50 -7.21
N SER A 48 21.34 14.77 -6.92
CA SER A 48 22.65 15.09 -6.32
C SER A 48 22.79 14.52 -4.92
N ILE A 49 21.71 14.57 -4.12
CA ILE A 49 21.68 13.96 -2.79
C ILE A 49 21.90 12.44 -2.89
N ALA A 50 21.17 11.75 -3.77
CA ALA A 50 21.32 10.30 -3.94
C ALA A 50 22.76 9.92 -4.31
N ARG A 51 23.41 10.67 -5.20
CA ARG A 51 24.80 10.46 -5.60
C ARG A 51 25.79 10.68 -4.45
N GLU A 52 25.59 11.73 -3.64
CA GLU A 52 26.43 11.97 -2.46
C GLU A 52 26.38 10.83 -1.44
N TYR A 53 25.22 10.18 -1.29
CA TYR A 53 25.09 9.00 -0.44
C TYR A 53 25.77 7.78 -1.06
N ALA A 54 25.65 7.58 -2.36
CA ALA A 54 26.33 6.49 -3.07
C ALA A 54 27.88 6.62 -3.03
N ASP A 55 28.41 7.83 -3.04
CA ASP A 55 29.84 8.08 -2.88
C ASP A 55 30.37 7.70 -1.48
N ARG A 56 29.50 7.58 -0.48
CA ARG A 56 29.85 7.27 0.92
C ARG A 56 29.50 5.84 1.34
N ASP A 57 28.59 5.18 0.64
CA ASP A 57 28.10 3.83 0.96
C ASP A 57 28.03 2.98 -0.31
N GLU A 58 28.95 2.02 -0.46
CA GLU A 58 29.08 1.13 -1.63
C GLU A 58 27.88 0.22 -1.87
N ARG A 59 26.96 0.10 -0.89
CA ARG A 59 25.72 -0.67 -1.02
C ARG A 59 24.66 0.08 -1.84
N ILE A 60 24.84 1.38 -2.11
CA ILE A 60 23.88 2.22 -2.83
C ILE A 60 24.18 2.21 -4.32
N VAL A 61 23.19 1.82 -5.10
CA VAL A 61 23.18 1.92 -6.56
C VAL A 61 22.15 2.98 -6.97
N VAL A 62 22.60 4.00 -7.69
CA VAL A 62 21.71 5.07 -8.21
C VAL A 62 21.41 4.82 -9.67
N LEU A 63 20.17 4.52 -9.98
CA LEU A 63 19.63 4.44 -11.33
C LEU A 63 18.94 5.75 -11.67
N THR A 64 19.08 6.24 -12.90
CA THR A 64 18.41 7.46 -13.34
C THR A 64 17.81 7.29 -14.73
N LYS A 65 16.64 7.88 -14.95
CA LYS A 65 15.90 7.86 -16.21
C LYS A 65 15.10 9.14 -16.39
N GLU A 66 14.56 9.36 -17.57
CA GLU A 66 13.51 10.37 -17.78
C GLU A 66 12.25 9.98 -16.99
N ASN A 67 11.45 11.00 -16.61
CA ASN A 67 10.21 10.74 -15.86
C ASN A 67 9.23 9.90 -16.69
N ARG A 68 8.93 8.71 -16.19
CA ARG A 68 7.96 7.76 -16.74
C ARG A 68 6.94 7.27 -15.73
N GLY A 69 6.95 7.86 -14.53
CA GLY A 69 6.02 7.58 -13.46
C GLY A 69 6.45 6.46 -12.52
N TYR A 70 5.69 6.36 -11.43
CA TYR A 70 5.99 5.50 -10.30
C TYR A 70 6.09 4.00 -10.67
N GLY A 71 5.11 3.48 -11.43
CA GLY A 71 5.10 2.05 -11.79
C GLY A 71 6.34 1.64 -12.59
N HIS A 72 6.76 2.43 -13.59
CA HIS A 72 7.99 2.16 -14.34
C HIS A 72 9.23 2.26 -13.43
N THR A 73 9.24 3.19 -12.50
CA THR A 73 10.34 3.38 -11.54
C THR A 73 10.50 2.16 -10.65
N MET A 74 9.38 1.66 -10.11
CA MET A 74 9.37 0.44 -9.28
C MET A 74 9.78 -0.80 -10.08
N ASN A 75 9.23 -1.00 -11.27
CA ASN A 75 9.60 -2.12 -12.15
C ASN A 75 11.11 -2.10 -12.48
N MET A 76 11.67 -0.92 -12.75
CA MET A 76 13.12 -0.76 -12.96
C MET A 76 13.93 -1.16 -11.71
N GLY A 77 13.51 -0.73 -10.53
CA GLY A 77 14.16 -1.08 -9.27
C GLY A 77 14.10 -2.59 -9.00
N PHE A 78 12.94 -3.21 -9.17
CA PHE A 78 12.77 -4.66 -9.01
C PHE A 78 13.61 -5.47 -10.00
N ALA A 79 13.71 -5.02 -11.26
CA ALA A 79 14.53 -5.68 -12.28
C ALA A 79 16.04 -5.60 -12.01
N HIS A 80 16.49 -4.65 -11.18
CA HIS A 80 17.90 -4.50 -10.79
C HIS A 80 18.18 -5.10 -9.40
N ALA A 81 17.20 -5.68 -8.75
CA ALA A 81 17.36 -6.32 -7.45
C ALA A 81 18.07 -7.67 -7.59
N HIS A 82 19.11 -7.91 -6.76
CA HIS A 82 19.87 -9.15 -6.71
C HIS A 82 19.72 -9.89 -5.38
N GLY A 83 18.97 -9.30 -4.44
CA GLY A 83 18.70 -9.88 -3.12
C GLY A 83 17.77 -11.07 -3.17
N GLU A 84 17.90 -11.96 -2.20
CA GLU A 84 16.95 -13.07 -1.99
C GLU A 84 15.52 -12.56 -1.76
N TYR A 85 15.41 -11.39 -1.10
CA TYR A 85 14.16 -10.69 -0.86
C TYR A 85 14.26 -9.24 -1.33
N ILE A 86 13.11 -8.64 -1.67
CA ILE A 86 12.98 -7.24 -2.09
C ILE A 86 12.08 -6.50 -1.09
N GLY A 87 12.57 -5.37 -0.56
CA GLY A 87 11.80 -4.43 0.24
C GLY A 87 11.64 -3.09 -0.46
N ILE A 88 10.68 -2.30 -0.01
CA ILE A 88 10.39 -0.96 -0.54
C ILE A 88 10.47 0.04 0.62
N VAL A 89 11.09 1.18 0.38
CA VAL A 89 11.00 2.35 1.27
C VAL A 89 10.67 3.57 0.40
N GLU A 90 9.53 4.20 0.66
CA GLU A 90 9.18 5.44 -0.03
C GLU A 90 10.14 6.57 0.37
N SER A 91 10.49 7.43 -0.58
CA SER A 91 11.58 8.40 -0.40
C SER A 91 11.29 9.54 0.59
N ASP A 92 10.06 9.64 1.08
CA ASP A 92 9.66 10.56 2.17
C ASP A 92 9.42 9.86 3.52
N ASP A 93 9.59 8.53 3.57
CA ASP A 93 9.44 7.70 4.76
C ASP A 93 10.78 7.36 5.43
N CYS A 94 10.72 6.73 6.61
CA CYS A 94 11.90 6.28 7.33
C CYS A 94 11.72 4.86 7.85
N ALA A 95 12.62 3.94 7.49
CA ALA A 95 12.67 2.59 8.04
C ALA A 95 13.26 2.60 9.46
N ARG A 96 12.67 1.82 10.39
CA ARG A 96 13.29 1.62 11.71
C ARG A 96 14.53 0.73 11.58
N PRO A 97 15.55 0.90 12.44
CA PRO A 97 16.84 0.23 12.26
C PRO A 97 16.76 -1.29 12.14
N GLU A 98 15.80 -1.92 12.81
CA GLU A 98 15.62 -3.37 12.85
C GLU A 98 14.67 -3.93 11.78
N MET A 99 14.14 -3.09 10.88
CA MET A 99 13.07 -3.49 9.93
C MET A 99 13.48 -4.69 9.08
N PHE A 100 14.50 -4.55 8.27
CA PHE A 100 14.85 -5.58 7.29
C PHE A 100 15.43 -6.84 7.95
N GLU A 101 16.16 -6.70 9.06
CA GLU A 101 16.63 -7.86 9.83
C GLU A 101 15.46 -8.67 10.40
N SER A 102 14.46 -7.98 10.96
CA SER A 102 13.28 -8.63 11.56
C SER A 102 12.39 -9.30 10.52
N LEU A 103 12.11 -8.62 9.41
CA LEU A 103 11.31 -9.16 8.33
C LEU A 103 12.01 -10.34 7.64
N TYR A 104 13.32 -10.24 7.39
CA TYR A 104 14.10 -11.33 6.80
C TYR A 104 14.13 -12.57 7.68
N LYS A 105 14.31 -12.42 9.00
CA LYS A 105 14.24 -13.56 9.94
C LYS A 105 12.89 -14.27 9.88
N LEU A 106 11.80 -13.52 9.82
CA LEU A 106 10.45 -14.10 9.66
C LEU A 106 10.29 -14.78 8.30
N ALA A 107 10.80 -14.16 7.24
CA ALA A 107 10.72 -14.68 5.88
C ALA A 107 11.43 -16.04 5.76
N VAL A 108 12.67 -16.13 6.19
CA VAL A 108 13.48 -17.35 6.10
C VAL A 108 12.92 -18.44 7.02
N ALA A 109 12.50 -18.10 8.26
CA ALA A 109 11.95 -19.08 9.20
C ALA A 109 10.67 -19.77 8.71
N ASN A 110 9.94 -19.13 7.79
CA ASN A 110 8.65 -19.62 7.27
C ASN A 110 8.68 -19.94 5.77
N ASP A 111 9.83 -19.84 5.09
CA ASP A 111 9.93 -19.91 3.63
C ASP A 111 8.86 -19.02 2.93
N ALA A 112 8.77 -17.79 3.40
CA ALA A 112 7.67 -16.90 3.04
C ALA A 112 7.86 -16.31 1.63
N ASP A 113 6.77 -16.30 0.84
CA ASP A 113 6.65 -15.52 -0.39
C ASP A 113 6.57 -14.02 -0.10
N LEU A 114 5.86 -13.69 0.99
CA LEU A 114 5.54 -12.33 1.38
C LEU A 114 5.46 -12.22 2.92
N VAL A 115 6.24 -11.31 3.49
CA VAL A 115 6.09 -10.92 4.91
C VAL A 115 5.53 -9.51 4.97
N ARG A 116 4.60 -9.26 5.89
CA ARG A 116 3.99 -7.94 6.07
C ARG A 116 3.93 -7.53 7.53
N SER A 117 4.23 -6.26 7.80
CA SER A 117 4.18 -5.65 9.13
C SER A 117 3.17 -4.50 9.22
N ASN A 118 2.94 -4.01 10.43
CA ASN A 118 2.31 -2.72 10.67
C ASN A 118 3.31 -1.57 10.50
N TYR A 119 2.84 -0.32 10.62
CA TYR A 119 3.66 0.88 10.51
C TYR A 119 3.23 1.97 11.50
N TRP A 120 4.02 3.03 11.58
CA TRP A 120 3.73 4.22 12.37
C TRP A 120 3.45 5.40 11.45
N ASN A 121 2.36 6.13 11.66
CA ASN A 121 2.23 7.46 11.08
C ASN A 121 3.20 8.40 11.76
N MET A 122 3.99 9.10 10.96
CA MET A 122 4.98 10.10 11.40
C MET A 122 4.54 11.49 10.97
N SER A 123 4.40 12.42 11.94
CA SER A 123 3.99 13.79 11.71
C SER A 123 4.85 14.76 12.52
N GLN A 124 4.58 16.09 12.41
CA GLN A 124 5.29 17.15 13.11
C GLN A 124 6.82 17.06 12.91
N ASN A 125 7.24 16.90 11.66
CA ASN A 125 8.65 16.73 11.26
C ASN A 125 9.36 15.60 12.02
N GLY A 126 8.67 14.49 12.26
CA GLY A 126 9.22 13.31 12.90
C GLY A 126 9.18 13.30 14.41
N SER A 127 8.44 14.22 15.05
CA SER A 127 8.33 14.30 16.52
C SER A 127 7.09 13.59 17.09
N ALA A 128 6.10 13.22 16.26
CA ALA A 128 4.89 12.52 16.68
C ALA A 128 4.68 11.23 15.87
N PHE A 129 4.33 10.14 16.57
CA PHE A 129 4.12 8.82 15.99
C PHE A 129 2.83 8.19 16.51
N ASP A 130 1.99 7.68 15.60
CA ASP A 130 0.79 6.93 15.91
C ASP A 130 0.84 5.56 15.22
N LEU A 131 0.67 4.48 15.99
CA LEU A 131 0.66 3.12 15.44
C LEU A 131 -0.57 2.91 14.54
N VAL A 132 -0.34 2.39 13.36
CA VAL A 132 -1.38 1.96 12.42
C VAL A 132 -1.37 0.44 12.33
N ASP A 133 -2.39 -0.18 12.88
CA ASP A 133 -2.60 -1.62 12.81
C ASP A 133 -3.48 -1.94 11.59
N VAL A 134 -2.82 -2.31 10.48
CA VAL A 134 -3.50 -2.65 9.21
C VAL A 134 -3.71 -4.15 9.05
N LEU A 135 -3.28 -4.94 10.04
CA LEU A 135 -3.22 -6.41 9.97
C LEU A 135 -4.11 -7.08 11.02
N ASN A 136 -5.10 -6.37 11.56
CA ASN A 136 -6.07 -6.95 12.48
C ASN A 136 -7.07 -7.84 11.70
N LEU A 137 -6.59 -9.03 11.31
CA LEU A 137 -7.34 -10.00 10.53
C LEU A 137 -7.87 -11.09 11.45
N SER A 138 -9.18 -11.29 11.45
CA SER A 138 -9.82 -12.33 12.22
C SER A 138 -9.39 -13.70 11.71
N GLY A 139 -8.76 -14.51 12.58
CA GLY A 139 -8.42 -15.91 12.30
C GLY A 139 -7.13 -16.13 11.50
N ALA A 140 -6.43 -15.11 11.04
CA ALA A 140 -5.13 -15.29 10.39
C ALA A 140 -4.04 -15.54 11.44
N PRO A 141 -3.12 -16.51 11.22
CA PRO A 141 -2.00 -16.76 12.14
C PRO A 141 -0.96 -15.65 12.03
N TYR A 142 -0.48 -15.14 13.19
CA TYR A 142 0.66 -14.22 13.21
C TYR A 142 1.97 -14.97 13.31
N GLU A 143 3.00 -14.44 12.65
CA GLU A 143 4.39 -14.95 12.65
C GLU A 143 4.51 -16.43 12.19
N SER A 144 3.51 -16.92 11.45
CA SER A 144 3.46 -18.24 10.82
C SER A 144 2.94 -18.12 9.40
N ALA A 145 3.44 -18.93 8.48
CA ALA A 145 3.00 -18.93 7.10
C ALA A 145 1.56 -19.43 6.94
N PHE A 146 0.82 -18.79 6.05
CA PHE A 146 -0.52 -19.23 5.62
C PHE A 146 -0.74 -18.98 4.13
N ASP A 147 -1.63 -19.77 3.53
CA ASP A 147 -2.08 -19.57 2.16
C ASP A 147 -3.22 -18.55 2.15
N THR A 148 -3.06 -17.47 1.38
CA THR A 148 -4.01 -16.36 1.30
C THR A 148 -5.35 -16.76 0.70
N VAL A 149 -5.40 -17.81 -0.10
CA VAL A 149 -6.65 -18.39 -0.64
C VAL A 149 -7.59 -18.85 0.50
N ASN A 150 -7.03 -19.30 1.62
CA ASN A 150 -7.79 -19.69 2.80
C ASN A 150 -8.13 -18.51 3.73
N HIS A 151 -7.56 -17.33 3.45
CA HIS A 151 -7.73 -16.10 4.22
C HIS A 151 -7.98 -14.89 3.31
N PRO A 152 -9.05 -14.91 2.49
CA PRO A 152 -9.31 -13.87 1.48
C PRO A 152 -9.47 -12.46 2.07
N ASP A 153 -9.83 -12.34 3.34
CA ASP A 153 -9.92 -11.06 4.06
C ASP A 153 -8.59 -10.29 4.12
N ILE A 154 -7.47 -10.91 3.78
CA ILE A 154 -6.18 -10.22 3.68
C ILE A 154 -6.24 -9.03 2.69
N LEU A 155 -7.06 -9.11 1.65
CA LEU A 155 -7.25 -8.04 0.68
C LEU A 155 -7.96 -6.81 1.25
N ARG A 156 -8.63 -6.92 2.40
CA ARG A 156 -9.26 -5.76 3.06
C ARG A 156 -8.25 -4.81 3.70
N GLY A 157 -7.03 -5.27 3.91
CA GLY A 157 -5.96 -4.46 4.47
C GLY A 157 -5.58 -3.26 3.59
N SER A 158 -4.88 -2.28 4.17
CA SER A 158 -4.29 -1.16 3.43
C SER A 158 -3.31 -1.67 2.36
N PRO A 159 -3.16 -1.03 1.20
CA PRO A 159 -2.18 -1.38 0.18
C PRO A 159 -0.75 -0.92 0.53
N ALA A 160 -0.36 -0.98 1.80
CA ALA A 160 0.92 -0.49 2.33
C ALA A 160 2.09 -1.39 1.89
N ILE A 161 2.51 -1.31 0.62
CA ILE A 161 3.58 -2.12 0.02
C ILE A 161 4.94 -1.89 0.68
N TRP A 162 5.17 -0.71 1.26
CA TRP A 162 6.37 -0.34 2.00
C TRP A 162 6.52 -1.03 3.37
N THR A 163 5.51 -1.76 3.81
CA THR A 163 5.57 -2.58 5.03
C THR A 163 5.95 -4.03 4.74
N CYS A 164 6.20 -4.35 3.48
CA CYS A 164 6.34 -5.71 2.99
C CYS A 164 7.80 -6.07 2.67
N LEU A 165 8.08 -7.38 2.75
CA LEU A 165 9.29 -8.00 2.21
C LEU A 165 8.85 -9.14 1.29
N TYR A 166 9.24 -9.08 0.03
CA TYR A 166 8.85 -9.99 -1.04
C TYR A 166 9.99 -10.93 -1.39
N LYS A 167 9.76 -12.25 -1.49
CA LYS A 167 10.74 -13.19 -2.03
C LYS A 167 10.96 -12.86 -3.51
N ALA A 168 12.21 -12.66 -3.93
CA ALA A 168 12.51 -12.28 -5.32
C ALA A 168 12.03 -13.33 -6.31
N GLU A 169 12.26 -14.61 -6.03
CA GLU A 169 11.78 -15.74 -6.83
C GLU A 169 10.26 -15.78 -6.96
N PHE A 170 9.52 -15.43 -5.89
CA PHE A 170 8.05 -15.34 -5.95
C PHE A 170 7.58 -14.25 -6.91
N ILE A 171 8.20 -13.07 -6.88
CA ILE A 171 7.88 -11.96 -7.80
C ILE A 171 8.19 -12.36 -9.25
N GLU A 172 9.35 -12.96 -9.50
CA GLU A 172 9.75 -13.41 -10.83
C GLU A 172 8.78 -14.48 -11.37
N ASN A 173 8.52 -15.53 -10.60
CA ASN A 173 7.66 -16.65 -11.00
C ASN A 173 6.19 -16.24 -11.16
N SER A 174 5.70 -15.27 -10.41
CA SER A 174 4.31 -14.78 -10.51
C SER A 174 4.09 -13.85 -11.70
N GLY A 175 5.14 -13.28 -12.29
CA GLY A 175 5.07 -12.27 -13.34
C GLY A 175 4.39 -10.97 -12.91
N ILE A 176 4.28 -10.72 -11.59
CA ILE A 176 3.62 -9.53 -11.06
C ILE A 176 4.52 -8.31 -11.26
N THR A 177 3.95 -7.28 -11.88
CA THR A 177 4.59 -5.98 -12.08
C THR A 177 3.65 -4.85 -11.68
N PHE A 178 4.22 -3.68 -11.42
CA PHE A 178 3.45 -2.44 -11.29
C PHE A 178 2.89 -2.03 -12.65
N LEU A 179 1.68 -1.49 -12.67
CA LEU A 179 1.12 -0.90 -13.89
C LEU A 179 1.87 0.40 -14.22
N GLU A 180 2.37 0.50 -15.45
CA GLU A 180 3.15 1.67 -15.90
C GLU A 180 2.23 2.80 -16.39
N SER A 181 1.36 3.28 -15.51
CA SER A 181 0.54 4.46 -15.75
C SER A 181 1.33 5.74 -15.45
N ALA A 182 0.94 6.86 -16.07
CA ALA A 182 1.64 8.13 -15.91
C ALA A 182 1.57 8.67 -14.47
N GLY A 183 2.70 9.06 -13.89
CA GLY A 183 2.86 9.62 -12.55
C GLY A 183 2.67 8.59 -11.43
N ALA A 184 2.23 9.03 -10.24
CA ALA A 184 1.94 8.17 -9.09
C ALA A 184 0.45 8.22 -8.77
N SER A 185 -0.26 7.08 -8.85
CA SER A 185 -1.69 6.95 -8.55
C SER A 185 -2.12 5.49 -8.48
N PHE A 186 -2.34 4.97 -7.28
CA PHE A 186 -2.87 3.63 -7.01
C PHE A 186 -2.06 2.42 -7.52
N GLN A 187 -0.84 2.61 -8.07
CA GLN A 187 0.00 1.49 -8.51
C GLN A 187 0.39 0.59 -7.33
N ASP A 188 0.53 1.15 -6.14
CA ASP A 188 0.68 0.44 -4.87
C ASP A 188 -0.51 -0.49 -4.60
N THR A 189 -1.73 -0.02 -4.84
CA THR A 189 -2.96 -0.80 -4.66
C THR A 189 -3.00 -2.01 -5.59
N GLY A 190 -2.79 -1.82 -6.88
CA GLY A 190 -2.78 -2.92 -7.85
C GLY A 190 -1.70 -3.96 -7.56
N PHE A 191 -0.49 -3.51 -7.23
CA PHE A 191 0.63 -4.38 -6.87
C PHE A 191 0.35 -5.17 -5.58
N ALA A 192 -0.14 -4.48 -4.53
CA ALA A 192 -0.50 -5.12 -3.26
C ALA A 192 -1.57 -6.19 -3.43
N LEU A 193 -2.64 -5.89 -4.18
CA LEU A 193 -3.73 -6.84 -4.40
C LEU A 193 -3.24 -8.09 -5.17
N LYS A 194 -2.41 -7.92 -6.20
CA LYS A 194 -1.82 -9.04 -6.95
C LYS A 194 -0.92 -9.90 -6.06
N THR A 195 0.04 -9.30 -5.35
CA THR A 195 0.99 -10.04 -4.50
C THR A 195 0.30 -10.73 -3.33
N MET A 196 -0.64 -10.05 -2.65
CA MET A 196 -1.42 -10.66 -1.57
C MET A 196 -2.31 -11.82 -2.07
N SER A 197 -2.91 -11.71 -3.26
CA SER A 197 -3.73 -12.80 -3.79
C SER A 197 -2.93 -14.00 -4.32
N ALA A 198 -1.64 -13.82 -4.62
CA ALA A 198 -0.77 -14.85 -5.18
C ALA A 198 0.02 -15.63 -4.13
N ALA A 199 0.29 -15.02 -2.97
CA ALA A 199 1.15 -15.60 -1.96
C ALA A 199 0.56 -16.89 -1.36
N ARG A 200 1.32 -17.98 -1.39
CA ARG A 200 0.98 -19.27 -0.77
C ARG A 200 1.55 -19.37 0.64
N HIS A 201 2.67 -18.73 0.87
CA HIS A 201 3.33 -18.63 2.18
C HIS A 201 3.39 -17.16 2.60
N MET A 202 2.26 -16.57 2.99
CA MET A 202 2.23 -15.22 3.54
C MET A 202 2.46 -15.26 5.05
N VAL A 203 3.26 -14.34 5.56
CA VAL A 203 3.48 -14.14 7.00
C VAL A 203 3.10 -12.71 7.37
N ILE A 204 2.36 -12.56 8.47
CA ILE A 204 2.03 -11.24 9.02
C ILE A 204 2.57 -11.11 10.44
N THR A 205 2.98 -9.91 10.83
CA THR A 205 3.40 -9.59 12.21
C THR A 205 2.74 -8.31 12.69
N ARG A 206 2.35 -8.26 13.96
CA ARG A 206 1.79 -7.04 14.59
C ARG A 206 2.85 -5.97 14.89
N LYS A 207 4.13 -6.29 14.74
CA LYS A 207 5.21 -5.32 14.89
C LYS A 207 5.14 -4.27 13.77
N ALA A 208 5.59 -3.07 14.06
CA ALA A 208 5.62 -1.95 13.12
C ALA A 208 7.05 -1.44 12.97
N PHE A 209 7.54 -1.37 11.71
CA PHE A 209 8.94 -1.11 11.43
C PHE A 209 9.19 0.09 10.51
N LEU A 210 8.14 0.69 9.96
CA LEU A 210 8.28 1.86 9.10
C LEU A 210 7.55 3.05 9.71
N ASN A 211 8.13 4.23 9.56
CA ASN A 211 7.54 5.52 9.92
C ASN A 211 7.06 6.18 8.62
N TYR A 212 5.75 6.10 8.37
CA TYR A 212 5.07 6.66 7.20
C TYR A 212 4.78 8.15 7.43
N ARG A 213 5.25 9.01 6.53
CA ARG A 213 5.09 10.46 6.63
C ARG A 213 3.70 10.91 6.19
N VAL A 214 2.96 11.57 7.09
CA VAL A 214 1.61 12.08 6.81
C VAL A 214 1.54 13.60 6.61
N ASP A 215 2.62 14.33 6.87
CA ASP A 215 2.67 15.78 6.77
C ASP A 215 3.30 16.31 5.47
N ASN A 216 3.64 15.44 4.51
CA ASN A 216 4.11 15.84 3.18
C ASN A 216 2.99 16.52 2.38
N ALA A 217 3.15 17.82 2.11
CA ALA A 217 2.18 18.60 1.33
C ALA A 217 2.16 18.22 -0.17
N GLY A 218 3.29 17.68 -0.68
CA GLY A 218 3.46 17.26 -2.07
C GLY A 218 3.01 15.83 -2.36
N SER A 219 2.42 15.13 -1.38
CA SER A 219 1.95 13.74 -1.55
C SER A 219 0.99 13.61 -2.73
N SER A 220 1.20 12.59 -3.57
CA SER A 220 0.36 12.23 -4.73
C SER A 220 -1.10 11.98 -4.39
N VAL A 221 -1.38 11.66 -3.13
CA VAL A 221 -2.74 11.48 -2.57
C VAL A 221 -3.65 12.70 -2.81
N LYS A 222 -3.11 13.91 -3.05
CA LYS A 222 -3.88 15.15 -3.19
C LYS A 222 -4.26 15.51 -4.63
N SER A 223 -3.85 14.73 -5.65
CA SER A 223 -4.14 15.04 -7.06
C SER A 223 -5.46 14.41 -7.53
N GLY A 224 -6.48 15.23 -7.80
CA GLY A 224 -7.76 14.81 -8.41
C GLY A 224 -7.72 14.58 -9.92
N ALA A 225 -6.57 14.79 -10.58
CA ALA A 225 -6.46 14.81 -12.06
C ALA A 225 -6.51 13.42 -12.72
N LYS A 226 -6.50 12.32 -11.95
CA LYS A 226 -6.38 10.95 -12.47
C LYS A 226 -7.56 10.08 -12.02
N MET A 227 -8.74 10.51 -12.41
CA MET A 227 -10.01 9.95 -11.97
C MET A 227 -10.12 8.42 -12.14
N PHE A 228 -9.64 7.87 -13.25
CA PHE A 228 -9.80 6.45 -13.58
C PHE A 228 -8.58 5.58 -13.29
N CYS A 229 -7.47 6.12 -12.77
CA CYS A 229 -6.29 5.30 -12.47
C CYS A 229 -6.60 4.14 -11.51
N VAL A 230 -7.50 4.37 -10.55
CA VAL A 230 -7.96 3.29 -9.65
C VAL A 230 -8.70 2.20 -10.40
N CYS A 231 -9.47 2.55 -11.43
CA CYS A 231 -10.18 1.58 -12.27
C CYS A 231 -9.20 0.73 -13.08
N ASP A 232 -8.18 1.38 -13.67
CA ASP A 232 -7.15 0.69 -14.45
C ASP A 232 -6.37 -0.33 -13.60
N GLU A 233 -6.08 0.00 -12.33
CA GLU A 233 -5.43 -0.90 -11.38
C GLU A 233 -6.33 -2.11 -11.04
N TYR A 234 -7.63 -1.90 -10.81
CA TYR A 234 -8.56 -3.00 -10.59
C TYR A 234 -8.80 -3.84 -11.85
N ASP A 235 -8.92 -3.24 -13.03
CA ASP A 235 -9.02 -3.98 -14.30
C ASP A 235 -7.79 -4.89 -14.50
N SER A 236 -6.58 -4.37 -14.21
CA SER A 236 -5.33 -5.13 -14.24
C SER A 236 -5.31 -6.26 -13.20
N PHE A 237 -5.78 -5.98 -11.98
CA PHE A 237 -5.86 -6.97 -10.91
C PHE A 237 -6.87 -8.09 -11.21
N GLU A 238 -8.07 -7.75 -11.67
CA GLU A 238 -9.10 -8.72 -12.02
C GLU A 238 -8.68 -9.61 -13.19
N LYS A 239 -7.99 -9.04 -14.18
CA LYS A 239 -7.35 -9.81 -15.25
C LYS A 239 -6.31 -10.79 -14.71
N TYR A 240 -5.51 -10.37 -13.73
CA TYR A 240 -4.54 -11.23 -13.07
C TYR A 240 -5.22 -12.36 -12.28
N LEU A 241 -6.29 -12.07 -11.55
CA LEU A 241 -7.08 -13.10 -10.85
C LEU A 241 -7.66 -14.13 -11.82
N ALA A 242 -8.22 -13.69 -12.94
CA ALA A 242 -8.84 -14.55 -13.94
C ALA A 242 -7.84 -15.51 -14.63
N SER A 243 -6.53 -15.30 -14.48
CA SER A 243 -5.51 -16.22 -15.01
C SER A 243 -5.36 -17.52 -14.20
N ASP A 244 -6.00 -17.63 -13.03
CA ASP A 244 -5.98 -18.80 -12.16
C ASP A 244 -7.39 -19.01 -11.56
N GLU A 245 -8.07 -20.10 -11.94
CA GLU A 245 -9.46 -20.38 -11.55
C GLU A 245 -9.62 -20.53 -10.03
N GLY A 246 -8.66 -21.16 -9.35
CA GLY A 246 -8.71 -21.35 -7.90
C GLY A 246 -8.62 -20.01 -7.14
N ARG A 247 -7.72 -19.15 -7.59
CA ARG A 247 -7.54 -17.79 -7.07
C ARG A 247 -8.76 -16.92 -7.35
N ALA A 248 -9.25 -16.93 -8.61
CA ALA A 248 -10.46 -16.20 -8.98
C ALA A 248 -11.66 -16.61 -8.11
N ALA A 249 -11.86 -17.89 -7.87
CA ALA A 249 -12.95 -18.40 -7.03
C ALA A 249 -12.79 -17.96 -5.58
N ALA A 250 -11.59 -18.08 -5.00
CA ALA A 250 -11.33 -17.73 -3.59
C ALA A 250 -11.59 -16.26 -3.27
N PHE A 251 -11.26 -15.37 -4.19
CA PHE A 251 -11.38 -13.91 -3.97
C PHE A 251 -12.62 -13.28 -4.59
N SER A 252 -13.45 -14.04 -5.31
CA SER A 252 -14.62 -13.53 -6.07
C SER A 252 -15.56 -12.66 -5.27
N SER A 253 -15.80 -12.97 -3.99
CA SER A 253 -16.76 -12.24 -3.14
C SER A 253 -16.14 -11.05 -2.42
N ILE A 254 -14.83 -11.09 -2.12
CA ILE A 254 -14.16 -10.03 -1.36
C ILE A 254 -13.70 -8.87 -2.25
N VAL A 255 -13.34 -9.16 -3.51
CA VAL A 255 -12.86 -8.15 -4.47
C VAL A 255 -13.86 -7.03 -4.70
N PRO A 256 -15.18 -7.29 -4.94
CA PRO A 256 -16.15 -6.21 -5.08
C PRO A 256 -16.22 -5.30 -3.85
N ALA A 257 -16.15 -5.85 -2.64
CA ALA A 257 -16.20 -5.05 -1.41
C ALA A 257 -14.93 -4.17 -1.28
N LYS A 258 -13.75 -4.73 -1.53
CA LYS A 258 -12.49 -3.97 -1.52
C LYS A 258 -12.45 -2.90 -2.62
N LYS A 259 -12.97 -3.21 -3.80
CA LYS A 259 -13.09 -2.24 -4.91
C LYS A 259 -14.02 -1.10 -4.53
N TYR A 260 -15.17 -1.41 -3.90
CA TYR A 260 -16.12 -0.40 -3.42
C TYR A 260 -15.44 0.58 -2.46
N GLU A 261 -14.79 0.08 -1.40
CA GLU A 261 -14.04 0.89 -0.43
C GLU A 261 -13.04 1.83 -1.12
N THR A 262 -12.25 1.30 -2.05
CA THR A 262 -11.22 2.07 -2.76
C THR A 262 -11.83 3.10 -3.71
N TYR A 263 -12.91 2.76 -4.40
CA TYR A 263 -13.64 3.66 -5.29
C TYR A 263 -14.32 4.79 -4.53
N VAL A 264 -14.94 4.49 -3.37
CA VAL A 264 -15.52 5.50 -2.47
C VAL A 264 -14.46 6.47 -1.98
N TRP A 265 -13.28 5.95 -1.58
CA TRP A 265 -12.17 6.81 -1.18
C TRP A 265 -11.70 7.72 -2.33
N ASN A 266 -11.58 7.21 -3.55
CA ASN A 266 -11.24 8.01 -4.73
C ASN A 266 -12.33 9.03 -5.05
N TYR A 267 -13.60 8.62 -5.12
CA TYR A 267 -14.75 9.49 -5.40
C TYR A 267 -14.82 10.69 -4.45
N ASN A 268 -14.61 10.46 -3.14
CA ASN A 268 -14.71 11.52 -2.14
C ASN A 268 -13.65 12.63 -2.28
N ARG A 269 -12.52 12.33 -2.93
CA ARG A 269 -11.45 13.32 -3.20
C ARG A 269 -11.49 13.94 -4.59
N LEU A 270 -12.35 13.46 -5.49
CA LEU A 270 -12.51 14.06 -6.82
C LEU A 270 -13.17 15.43 -6.74
N ASP A 271 -12.80 16.31 -7.68
CA ASP A 271 -13.56 17.53 -7.93
C ASP A 271 -15.00 17.19 -8.30
N ASN A 272 -15.95 18.00 -7.84
CA ASN A 272 -17.37 17.75 -8.06
C ASN A 272 -17.72 17.61 -9.56
N SER A 273 -17.02 18.29 -10.46
CA SER A 273 -17.22 18.18 -11.91
C SER A 273 -16.89 16.80 -12.49
N LEU A 274 -16.04 16.01 -11.81
CA LEU A 274 -15.59 14.69 -12.25
C LEU A 274 -16.45 13.55 -11.65
N LYS A 275 -17.13 13.82 -10.54
CA LYS A 275 -17.91 12.82 -9.80
C LYS A 275 -19.00 12.13 -10.62
N PRO A 276 -19.81 12.81 -11.45
CA PRO A 276 -20.85 12.15 -12.24
C PRO A 276 -20.29 11.10 -13.22
N GLU A 277 -19.16 11.38 -13.84
CA GLU A 277 -18.54 10.45 -14.79
C GLU A 277 -17.94 9.23 -14.07
N PHE A 278 -17.28 9.45 -12.93
CA PHE A 278 -16.75 8.36 -12.10
C PHE A 278 -17.88 7.49 -11.53
N MET A 279 -18.98 8.11 -11.09
CA MET A 279 -20.17 7.41 -10.58
C MET A 279 -20.80 6.50 -11.64
N LYS A 280 -20.88 6.96 -12.88
CA LYS A 280 -21.35 6.16 -14.01
C LYS A 280 -20.49 4.92 -14.25
N ARG A 281 -19.16 5.06 -14.18
CA ARG A 281 -18.23 3.93 -14.29
C ARG A 281 -18.42 2.95 -13.12
N MET A 282 -18.50 3.47 -11.90
CA MET A 282 -18.73 2.68 -10.70
C MET A 282 -20.06 1.90 -10.79
N HIS A 283 -21.15 2.57 -11.17
CA HIS A 283 -22.45 1.90 -11.36
C HIS A 283 -22.36 0.75 -12.37
N THR A 284 -21.73 0.97 -13.53
CA THR A 284 -21.60 -0.04 -14.59
C THR A 284 -20.87 -1.29 -14.09
N GLU A 285 -19.78 -1.12 -13.37
CA GLU A 285 -18.96 -2.24 -12.89
C GLU A 285 -19.66 -3.00 -11.75
N PHE A 286 -20.27 -2.28 -10.81
CA PHE A 286 -20.98 -2.94 -9.71
C PHE A 286 -22.28 -3.60 -10.15
N LYS A 287 -22.94 -3.09 -11.20
CA LYS A 287 -24.05 -3.77 -11.85
C LYS A 287 -23.63 -5.09 -12.49
N ALA A 288 -22.46 -5.14 -13.12
CA ALA A 288 -21.91 -6.38 -13.65
C ALA A 288 -21.63 -7.43 -12.54
N TYR A 289 -21.14 -7.00 -11.36
CA TYR A 289 -20.99 -7.89 -10.21
C TYR A 289 -22.32 -8.39 -9.65
N GLU A 290 -23.36 -7.52 -9.61
CA GLU A 290 -24.72 -7.93 -9.22
C GLU A 290 -25.26 -8.99 -10.17
N ASP A 291 -25.17 -8.74 -11.48
CA ASP A 291 -25.64 -9.64 -12.54
C ASP A 291 -24.88 -10.98 -12.53
N ALA A 292 -23.60 -10.97 -12.16
CA ALA A 292 -22.78 -12.16 -11.96
C ALA A 292 -23.05 -12.89 -10.62
N GLY A 293 -23.84 -12.30 -9.71
CA GLY A 293 -24.19 -12.89 -8.41
C GLY A 293 -23.04 -12.99 -7.40
N VAL A 294 -21.97 -12.21 -7.60
CA VAL A 294 -20.76 -12.24 -6.75
C VAL A 294 -20.83 -11.25 -5.58
N LEU A 295 -21.81 -10.33 -5.56
CA LEU A 295 -22.00 -9.41 -4.43
C LEU A 295 -22.53 -10.18 -3.21
N LYS A 296 -21.76 -10.18 -2.12
CA LYS A 296 -22.12 -10.83 -0.86
C LYS A 296 -22.21 -9.79 0.26
N ARG A 297 -23.41 -9.64 0.85
CA ARG A 297 -23.69 -8.66 1.91
C ARG A 297 -22.67 -8.70 3.04
N GLU A 298 -22.27 -9.89 3.45
CA GLU A 298 -21.31 -10.15 4.54
C GLU A 298 -19.89 -9.65 4.26
N CYS A 299 -19.55 -9.41 2.99
CA CYS A 299 -18.26 -8.85 2.59
C CYS A 299 -18.19 -7.31 2.70
N PHE A 300 -19.34 -6.63 2.83
CA PHE A 300 -19.40 -5.18 2.93
C PHE A 300 -19.62 -4.72 4.37
N GLN A 301 -19.09 -3.55 4.72
CA GLN A 301 -19.40 -2.91 5.99
C GLN A 301 -20.88 -2.53 6.10
N SER A 302 -21.35 -2.28 7.34
CA SER A 302 -22.78 -2.06 7.59
C SER A 302 -23.37 -0.87 6.83
N ALA A 303 -22.60 0.21 6.64
CA ALA A 303 -23.03 1.40 5.91
C ALA A 303 -22.80 1.31 4.40
N GLU A 304 -21.81 0.52 3.94
CA GLU A 304 -21.49 0.39 2.52
C GLU A 304 -22.58 -0.33 1.72
N TRP A 305 -23.17 -1.37 2.28
CA TRP A 305 -24.16 -2.19 1.58
C TRP A 305 -25.42 -1.41 1.20
N PRO A 306 -26.08 -0.64 2.08
CA PRO A 306 -27.21 0.21 1.70
C PRO A 306 -26.86 1.25 0.64
N GLU A 307 -25.68 1.89 0.75
CA GLU A 307 -25.23 2.87 -0.25
C GLU A 307 -24.98 2.20 -1.61
N LEU A 308 -24.38 1.00 -1.64
CA LEU A 308 -24.22 0.24 -2.88
C LEU A 308 -25.56 -0.13 -3.50
N GLN A 309 -26.55 -0.56 -2.70
CA GLN A 309 -27.89 -0.86 -3.22
C GLN A 309 -28.57 0.38 -3.81
N GLU A 310 -28.44 1.55 -3.18
CA GLU A 310 -28.92 2.82 -3.71
C GLU A 310 -28.21 3.19 -5.02
N LEU A 311 -26.89 3.03 -5.09
CA LEU A 311 -26.09 3.23 -6.30
C LEU A 311 -26.58 2.36 -7.48
N LEU A 312 -26.88 1.09 -7.21
CA LEU A 312 -27.32 0.14 -8.25
C LEU A 312 -28.72 0.46 -8.81
N VAL A 313 -29.55 1.13 -8.02
CA VAL A 313 -30.91 1.55 -8.41
C VAL A 313 -30.90 2.91 -9.11
N ASP A 314 -30.23 3.90 -8.51
CA ASP A 314 -30.18 5.28 -9.00
C ASP A 314 -28.83 5.94 -8.73
N PRO A 315 -27.87 5.84 -9.66
CA PRO A 315 -26.58 6.48 -9.51
C PRO A 315 -26.66 8.02 -9.43
N ALA A 316 -27.75 8.64 -9.94
CA ALA A 316 -27.95 10.08 -9.87
C ALA A 316 -28.30 10.57 -8.46
N ALA A 317 -28.79 9.70 -7.57
CA ALA A 317 -29.05 10.04 -6.17
C ALA A 317 -27.81 10.49 -5.41
N PHE A 318 -26.61 10.21 -5.94
CA PHE A 318 -25.31 10.57 -5.34
C PHE A 318 -24.70 11.87 -5.87
N ASP A 319 -25.44 12.69 -6.61
CA ASP A 319 -24.92 13.90 -7.26
C ASP A 319 -24.14 14.82 -6.28
N GLY A 320 -22.82 14.66 -6.27
CA GLY A 320 -21.87 15.42 -5.44
C GLY A 320 -21.86 15.10 -3.93
N ARG A 321 -22.78 14.29 -3.44
CA ARG A 321 -22.81 13.89 -2.01
C ARG A 321 -21.61 12.98 -1.71
N PRO A 322 -20.90 13.16 -0.57
CA PRO A 322 -19.84 12.23 -0.16
C PRO A 322 -20.44 10.86 0.17
N LEU A 323 -19.76 9.81 -0.26
CA LEU A 323 -20.04 8.44 0.15
C LEU A 323 -19.41 8.12 1.50
N THR A 324 -20.01 7.20 2.24
CA THR A 324 -19.52 6.81 3.57
C THR A 324 -18.29 5.93 3.44
N VAL A 325 -17.18 6.37 4.04
CA VAL A 325 -16.00 5.52 4.24
C VAL A 325 -16.11 4.92 5.63
N GLN A 326 -16.31 3.62 5.70
CA GLN A 326 -16.33 2.88 6.96
C GLN A 326 -15.09 1.99 7.00
N TYR A 327 -14.17 2.30 7.93
CA TYR A 327 -13.02 1.42 8.18
C TYR A 327 -13.46 0.26 9.06
N PRO A 328 -12.87 -0.95 8.90
CA PRO A 328 -13.12 -2.06 9.82
C PRO A 328 -12.94 -1.58 11.26
N GLU A 329 -13.92 -1.86 12.12
CA GLU A 329 -13.79 -1.54 13.55
C GLU A 329 -12.58 -2.28 14.12
N LEU A 330 -11.56 -1.53 14.52
CA LEU A 330 -10.45 -2.06 15.29
C LEU A 330 -11.03 -2.49 16.65
N ASP A 331 -10.80 -3.73 17.06
CA ASP A 331 -11.22 -4.21 18.39
C ASP A 331 -10.40 -3.51 19.48
N PHE A 332 -10.97 -2.40 19.99
CA PHE A 332 -10.33 -1.52 21.00
C PHE A 332 -10.07 -2.17 22.35
N LYS A 333 -10.68 -3.33 22.65
CA LYS A 333 -10.57 -3.95 23.98
C LYS A 333 -9.18 -4.56 24.25
N GLU A 334 -8.53 -5.08 23.22
CA GLU A 334 -7.19 -5.66 23.36
C GLU A 334 -6.08 -4.59 23.41
N HIS A 335 -6.28 -3.45 22.74
CA HIS A 335 -5.33 -2.32 22.72
C HIS A 335 -5.20 -1.57 24.05
N GLN A 336 -6.23 -1.55 24.91
CA GLN A 336 -6.13 -0.92 26.22
C GLN A 336 -5.18 -1.67 27.19
N ARG A 337 -5.00 -2.96 27.03
CA ARG A 337 -4.09 -3.74 27.91
C ARG A 337 -2.61 -3.50 27.64
N THR A 338 -2.24 -3.22 26.38
CA THR A 338 -0.85 -2.92 26.01
C THR A 338 -0.44 -1.47 26.34
N ARG A 339 -1.40 -0.55 26.49
CA ARG A 339 -1.17 0.87 26.84
C ARG A 339 -0.82 1.09 28.30
N CYS A 340 -1.27 0.24 29.22
CA CYS A 340 -0.99 0.41 30.64
C CYS A 340 0.48 0.20 31.03
N ALA A 341 1.32 -0.38 30.17
CA ALA A 341 2.73 -0.62 30.48
C ALA A 341 3.67 0.54 30.19
N ASN A 342 3.28 1.55 29.35
CA ASN A 342 4.20 2.60 28.88
C ASN A 342 3.68 4.06 29.02
N GLY A 343 2.69 4.31 29.86
CA GLY A 343 2.42 5.66 30.43
C GLY A 343 2.08 6.81 29.46
N VAL A 344 1.64 6.57 28.20
CA VAL A 344 1.27 7.65 27.28
C VAL A 344 -0.18 7.47 26.79
N ILE A 345 -1.05 8.34 27.26
CA ILE A 345 -2.44 8.47 26.79
C ILE A 345 -2.43 9.47 25.63
N SER A 346 -2.57 9.00 24.40
CA SER A 346 -2.97 9.84 23.28
C SER A 346 -4.32 9.38 22.73
N ARG A 347 -5.25 10.33 22.62
CA ARG A 347 -6.64 10.09 22.22
C ARG A 347 -6.70 9.99 20.68
N PHE A 348 -7.22 8.89 20.18
CA PHE A 348 -7.56 8.71 18.77
C PHE A 348 -8.56 9.79 18.30
N ARG A 349 -8.06 10.73 17.48
CA ARG A 349 -8.86 11.76 16.79
C ARG A 349 -8.36 12.02 15.35
N MET A 350 -7.57 11.15 14.72
CA MET A 350 -6.87 11.53 13.49
C MET A 350 -7.56 11.16 12.17
N TYR A 351 -8.35 10.12 12.08
CA TYR A 351 -9.06 9.88 10.81
C TYR A 351 -10.25 10.83 10.57
N GLY A 352 -10.91 11.29 11.62
CA GLY A 352 -11.97 12.33 11.52
C GLY A 352 -11.45 13.75 11.23
N SER A 353 -10.15 14.03 11.38
CA SER A 353 -9.54 15.33 11.12
C SER A 353 -9.19 15.54 9.64
N PHE A 354 -8.83 14.50 8.90
CA PHE A 354 -8.59 14.58 7.45
C PHE A 354 -9.85 14.98 6.69
N ILE A 355 -11.00 14.40 7.04
CA ILE A 355 -12.29 14.75 6.44
C ILE A 355 -12.71 16.17 6.80
N LYS A 356 -12.51 16.61 8.07
CA LYS A 356 -12.88 17.97 8.49
C LYS A 356 -11.98 19.07 7.93
N HIS A 357 -10.75 18.78 7.53
CA HIS A 357 -9.84 19.77 6.93
C HIS A 357 -10.07 19.91 5.42
N ALA A 358 -10.47 18.83 4.74
CA ALA A 358 -10.85 18.85 3.33
C ALA A 358 -12.24 19.51 3.08
N LEU A 359 -13.12 19.56 4.09
CA LEU A 359 -14.46 20.15 4.00
C LEU A 359 -14.54 21.60 4.48
N ARG A 360 -13.43 22.25 4.88
CA ARG A 360 -13.37 23.65 5.37
C ARG A 360 -12.53 24.60 4.52
N LYS A 361 -12.20 24.24 3.28
CA LYS A 361 -11.64 25.20 2.31
C LYS A 361 -12.43 25.17 1.02
#